data_c34f3803cd8af086d1c6fc118579f174
#
_entry.id   c34f3803cd8af086d1c6fc118579f174
#
_cell.length_a   1.000
_cell.length_b   1.000
_cell.length_c   1.000
_cell.angle_alpha   90.00
_cell.angle_beta   90.00
_cell.angle_gamma   90.00
#
_symmetry.space_group_name_H-M   'P 1'
#
loop_
_entity.id
_entity.type
_entity.pdbx_description
1 polymer ?
#
loop_
_entity_poly.entity_id
_entity_poly.type
_entity_poly.pdbx_seq_one_letter_code
_entity_poly.pdbx_strand_id
1 'polypeptide(L)'
;QYDDGYLNKTPIFQFVLLSCLFALWGAAASLNDILITQFKSVFTLSDFASALVQSAFYGGYFLISIPASVVIRKTTYKLAIMIGLIFYIGGCSLFFPASMMATYTMFLVAIFSIAIGLGFLETASNTYSTMLGPRKYATLRLNISQTFQPIGSASGILLGKYLVFQEGESLASQMAQMTPDQIHLFRLQMLQHTLEPYKIMICILVAIFILFLITKY
;
A
#
# COMPACT_ATOMS: atom_id res chain seq x y z
N GLN A 1 23.54 -21.09 7.19
CA GLN A 1 23.78 -19.65 7.12
C GLN A 1 25.27 -19.41 7.22
N TYR A 2 25.80 -18.48 6.41
CA TYR A 2 27.19 -18.02 6.49
C TYR A 2 27.37 -17.02 7.61
N ASP A 3 28.62 -16.81 8.05
CA ASP A 3 28.96 -15.86 9.11
C ASP A 3 28.59 -14.41 8.78
N ASP A 4 28.47 -14.07 7.49
CA ASP A 4 28.06 -12.75 7.00
C ASP A 4 26.52 -12.57 6.98
N GLY A 5 25.76 -13.55 7.44
CA GLY A 5 24.31 -13.50 7.49
C GLY A 5 23.60 -14.03 6.24
N TYR A 6 24.33 -14.33 5.17
CA TYR A 6 23.74 -14.85 3.94
C TYR A 6 23.43 -16.36 4.07
N LEU A 7 22.40 -16.81 3.38
CA LEU A 7 22.01 -18.22 3.33
C LEU A 7 22.82 -18.97 2.26
N ASN A 8 23.05 -20.26 2.48
CA ASN A 8 23.79 -21.12 1.54
C ASN A 8 22.98 -21.40 0.28
N LYS A 9 21.65 -21.51 0.40
CA LYS A 9 20.73 -21.77 -0.69
C LYS A 9 19.54 -20.82 -0.59
N THR A 10 18.95 -20.47 -1.73
CA THR A 10 17.74 -19.63 -1.76
C THR A 10 16.52 -20.47 -1.42
N PRO A 11 15.80 -20.22 -0.32
CA PRO A 11 14.53 -20.87 -0.02
C PRO A 11 13.45 -20.28 -0.94
N ILE A 12 13.06 -21.04 -1.96
CA ILE A 12 12.19 -20.54 -3.03
C ILE A 12 10.85 -20.03 -2.50
N PHE A 13 10.20 -20.77 -1.61
CA PHE A 13 8.91 -20.35 -1.06
C PHE A 13 9.00 -19.02 -0.30
N GLN A 14 9.97 -18.89 0.58
CA GLN A 14 10.18 -17.68 1.37
C GLN A 14 10.56 -16.49 0.46
N PHE A 15 11.37 -16.74 -0.55
CA PHE A 15 11.78 -15.72 -1.51
C PHE A 15 10.61 -15.24 -2.36
N VAL A 16 9.77 -16.14 -2.86
CA VAL A 16 8.57 -15.77 -3.64
C VAL A 16 7.58 -15.01 -2.76
N LEU A 17 7.35 -15.47 -1.53
CA LEU A 17 6.47 -14.77 -0.59
C LEU A 17 6.96 -13.36 -0.29
N LEU A 18 8.26 -13.18 -0.07
CA LEU A 18 8.86 -11.86 0.13
C LEU A 18 8.70 -10.99 -1.12
N SER A 19 8.92 -11.56 -2.30
CA SER A 19 8.78 -10.84 -3.58
C SER A 19 7.34 -10.36 -3.83
N CYS A 20 6.34 -11.09 -3.34
CA CYS A 20 4.94 -10.66 -3.41
C CYS A 20 4.70 -9.34 -2.66
N LEU A 21 5.50 -9.02 -1.64
CA LEU A 21 5.41 -7.74 -0.94
C LEU A 21 5.77 -6.56 -1.86
N PHE A 22 6.69 -6.75 -2.79
CA PHE A 22 7.01 -5.72 -3.80
C PHE A 22 5.82 -5.47 -4.73
N ALA A 23 5.09 -6.52 -5.11
CA ALA A 23 3.86 -6.40 -5.89
C ALA A 23 2.78 -5.62 -5.11
N LEU A 24 2.60 -5.91 -3.82
CA LEU A 24 1.67 -5.19 -2.96
C LEU A 24 2.05 -3.72 -2.82
N TRP A 25 3.32 -3.42 -2.68
CA TRP A 25 3.82 -2.05 -2.63
C TRP A 25 3.49 -1.29 -3.92
N GLY A 26 3.78 -1.89 -5.08
CA GLY A 26 3.44 -1.28 -6.37
C GLY A 26 1.94 -1.05 -6.53
N ALA A 27 1.11 -2.01 -6.16
CA ALA A 27 -0.35 -1.89 -6.18
C ALA A 27 -0.84 -0.78 -5.25
N ALA A 28 -0.29 -0.67 -4.05
CA ALA A 28 -0.63 0.38 -3.10
C ALA A 28 -0.31 1.77 -3.64
N ALA A 29 0.85 1.96 -4.24
CA ALA A 29 1.24 3.23 -4.83
C ALA A 29 0.29 3.65 -5.97
N SER A 30 -0.04 2.71 -6.86
CA SER A 30 -0.98 2.96 -7.96
C SER A 30 -2.39 3.29 -7.48
N LEU A 31 -2.90 2.54 -6.50
CA LEU A 31 -4.22 2.79 -5.91
C LEU A 31 -4.26 4.11 -5.16
N ASN A 32 -3.17 4.51 -4.51
CA ASN A 32 -3.07 5.81 -3.85
C ASN A 32 -3.21 6.96 -4.85
N ASP A 33 -2.57 6.88 -6.00
CA ASP A 33 -2.68 7.91 -7.06
C ASP A 33 -4.12 8.01 -7.57
N ILE A 34 -4.78 6.87 -7.78
CA ILE A 34 -6.19 6.81 -8.19
C ILE A 34 -7.09 7.40 -7.10
N LEU A 35 -6.83 7.05 -5.85
CA LEU A 35 -7.59 7.55 -4.70
C LEU A 35 -7.51 9.08 -4.58
N ILE A 36 -6.34 9.67 -4.80
CA ILE A 36 -6.14 11.12 -4.79
C ILE A 36 -6.99 11.79 -5.87
N THR A 37 -7.00 11.22 -7.07
CA THR A 37 -7.82 11.73 -8.18
C THR A 37 -9.30 11.70 -7.82
N GLN A 38 -9.78 10.63 -7.21
CA GLN A 38 -11.17 10.52 -6.77
C GLN A 38 -11.48 11.48 -5.62
N PHE A 39 -10.58 11.65 -4.67
CA PHE A 39 -10.76 12.63 -3.58
C PHE A 39 -10.89 14.04 -4.11
N LYS A 40 -10.04 14.42 -5.06
CA LYS A 40 -10.11 15.74 -5.68
C LYS A 40 -11.47 15.99 -6.33
N SER A 41 -12.04 14.98 -6.98
CA SER A 41 -13.34 15.08 -7.62
C SER A 41 -14.50 15.05 -6.63
N VAL A 42 -14.49 14.13 -5.67
CA VAL A 42 -15.60 13.92 -4.73
C VAL A 42 -15.71 15.07 -3.71
N PHE A 43 -14.58 15.48 -3.14
CA PHE A 43 -14.55 16.57 -2.14
C PHE A 43 -14.34 17.94 -2.76
N THR A 44 -14.22 18.05 -4.08
CA THR A 44 -13.90 19.31 -4.79
C THR A 44 -12.67 19.98 -4.19
N LEU A 45 -11.62 19.21 -3.95
CA LEU A 45 -10.38 19.68 -3.33
C LEU A 45 -9.60 20.60 -4.25
N SER A 46 -8.95 21.60 -3.64
CA SER A 46 -7.96 22.43 -4.32
C SER A 46 -6.72 21.61 -4.66
N ASP A 47 -5.89 22.12 -5.56
CA ASP A 47 -4.60 21.50 -5.88
C ASP A 47 -3.69 21.42 -4.64
N PHE A 48 -3.77 22.42 -3.77
CA PHE A 48 -3.03 22.42 -2.49
C PHE A 48 -3.47 21.27 -1.57
N ALA A 49 -4.78 21.06 -1.41
CA ALA A 49 -5.30 19.97 -0.57
C ALA A 49 -4.94 18.60 -1.14
N SER A 50 -4.98 18.43 -2.46
CA SER A 50 -4.53 17.20 -3.13
C SER A 50 -3.03 16.97 -2.92
N ALA A 51 -2.22 18.02 -2.96
CA ALA A 51 -0.79 17.94 -2.70
C ALA A 51 -0.50 17.53 -1.25
N LEU A 52 -1.34 17.91 -0.28
CA LEU A 52 -1.23 17.46 1.11
C LEU A 52 -1.41 15.94 1.25
N VAL A 53 -2.31 15.34 0.48
CA VAL A 53 -2.49 13.87 0.46
C VAL A 53 -1.21 13.19 -0.01
N GLN A 54 -0.62 13.64 -1.11
CA GLN A 54 0.66 13.14 -1.60
C GLN A 54 1.78 13.33 -0.58
N SER A 55 1.85 14.52 0.04
CA SER A 55 2.86 14.84 1.03
C SER A 55 2.74 13.95 2.27
N ALA A 56 1.51 13.63 2.71
CA ALA A 56 1.28 12.72 3.83
C ALA A 56 1.79 11.31 3.50
N PHE A 57 1.55 10.82 2.29
CA PHE A 57 2.00 9.50 1.85
C PHE A 57 3.53 9.43 1.80
N TYR A 58 4.16 10.30 1.00
CA TYR A 58 5.61 10.25 0.80
C TYR A 58 6.38 10.75 2.02
N GLY A 59 5.83 11.69 2.77
CA GLY A 59 6.42 12.18 4.01
C GLY A 59 6.47 11.10 5.09
N GLY A 60 5.39 10.37 5.28
CA GLY A 60 5.35 9.24 6.19
C GLY A 60 6.30 8.13 5.79
N TYR A 61 6.34 7.83 4.51
CA TYR A 61 7.24 6.85 3.92
C TYR A 61 8.72 7.21 4.16
N PHE A 62 9.08 8.46 3.95
CA PHE A 62 10.44 8.95 4.17
C PHE A 62 10.84 8.92 5.65
N LEU A 63 9.97 9.45 6.53
CA LEU A 63 10.26 9.59 7.95
C LEU A 63 10.41 8.26 8.67
N ILE A 64 9.66 7.23 8.24
CA ILE A 64 9.66 5.93 8.93
C ILE A 64 10.87 5.06 8.58
N SER A 65 11.60 5.35 7.51
CA SER A 65 12.73 4.53 7.08
C SER A 65 13.84 4.42 8.13
N ILE A 66 14.10 5.49 8.87
CA ILE A 66 15.10 5.48 9.96
C ILE A 66 14.63 4.64 11.15
N PRO A 67 13.43 4.87 11.74
CA PRO A 67 12.92 3.99 12.79
C PRO A 67 12.80 2.53 12.37
N ALA A 68 12.43 2.26 11.12
CA ALA A 68 12.36 0.90 10.60
C ALA A 68 13.73 0.21 10.63
N SER A 69 14.79 0.90 10.24
CA SER A 69 16.14 0.38 10.30
C SER A 69 16.57 0.05 11.73
N VAL A 70 16.19 0.88 12.70
CA VAL A 70 16.48 0.63 14.12
C VAL A 70 15.74 -0.61 14.62
N VAL A 71 14.46 -0.78 14.26
CA VAL A 71 13.67 -1.97 14.63
C VAL A 71 14.31 -3.23 14.05
N ILE A 72 14.74 -3.20 12.79
CA ILE A 72 15.40 -4.36 12.15
C ILE A 72 16.67 -4.75 12.89
N ARG A 73 17.50 -3.78 13.28
CA ARG A 73 18.74 -4.06 14.01
C ARG A 73 18.50 -4.68 15.39
N LYS A 74 17.43 -4.25 16.07
CA LYS A 74 17.11 -4.72 17.44
C LYS A 74 16.30 -6.01 17.45
N THR A 75 15.67 -6.36 16.35
CA THR A 75 14.77 -7.52 16.24
C THR A 75 15.12 -8.36 15.00
N THR A 76 14.15 -8.64 14.14
CA THR A 76 14.34 -9.43 12.94
C THR A 76 13.66 -8.78 11.73
N TYR A 77 14.07 -9.16 10.53
CA TYR A 77 13.38 -8.74 9.30
C TYR A 77 11.93 -9.18 9.28
N LYS A 78 11.66 -10.41 9.77
CA LYS A 78 10.30 -10.94 9.85
C LYS A 78 9.40 -10.03 10.68
N LEU A 79 9.85 -9.62 11.87
CA LEU A 79 9.07 -8.76 12.75
C LEU A 79 8.81 -7.40 12.10
N ALA A 80 9.80 -6.80 11.46
CA ALA A 80 9.65 -5.52 10.76
C ALA A 80 8.63 -5.62 9.62
N ILE A 81 8.66 -6.71 8.84
CA ILE A 81 7.69 -6.97 7.78
C ILE A 81 6.29 -7.12 8.35
N MET A 82 6.14 -7.86 9.45
CA MET A 82 4.84 -8.05 10.11
C MET A 82 4.28 -6.74 10.65
N ILE A 83 5.11 -5.88 11.24
CA ILE A 83 4.71 -4.54 11.68
C ILE A 83 4.22 -3.71 10.48
N GLY A 84 4.95 -3.74 9.38
CA GLY A 84 4.58 -3.05 8.16
C GLY A 84 3.24 -3.52 7.61
N LEU A 85 3.00 -4.81 7.59
CA LEU A 85 1.72 -5.39 7.15
C LEU A 85 0.57 -4.99 8.08
N ILE A 86 0.79 -4.95 9.39
CA ILE A 86 -0.22 -4.49 10.36
C ILE A 86 -0.61 -3.04 10.10
N PHE A 87 0.35 -2.14 9.90
CA PHE A 87 0.07 -0.75 9.57
C PHE A 87 -0.64 -0.60 8.24
N TYR A 88 -0.27 -1.40 7.24
CA TYR A 88 -0.91 -1.37 5.94
C TYR A 88 -2.37 -1.84 6.04
N ILE A 89 -2.63 -2.95 6.71
CA ILE A 89 -3.99 -3.47 6.94
C ILE A 89 -4.80 -2.46 7.74
N GLY A 90 -4.23 -1.91 8.80
CA GLY A 90 -4.88 -0.88 9.63
C GLY A 90 -5.24 0.36 8.84
N GLY A 91 -4.34 0.86 8.00
CA GLY A 91 -4.59 2.01 7.13
C GLY A 91 -5.70 1.74 6.12
N CYS A 92 -5.66 0.60 5.44
CA CYS A 92 -6.73 0.20 4.51
C CYS A 92 -8.08 0.06 5.23
N SER A 93 -8.10 -0.49 6.43
CA SER A 93 -9.32 -0.64 7.24
C SER A 93 -9.89 0.70 7.68
N LEU A 94 -9.04 1.70 7.97
CA LEU A 94 -9.47 3.05 8.36
C LEU A 94 -10.21 3.80 7.25
N PHE A 95 -9.99 3.42 5.99
CA PHE A 95 -10.73 4.05 4.89
C PHE A 95 -12.24 3.85 5.00
N PHE A 96 -12.71 2.72 5.52
CA PHE A 96 -14.14 2.43 5.61
C PHE A 96 -14.86 3.33 6.60
N PRO A 97 -14.41 3.49 7.86
CA PRO A 97 -14.98 4.50 8.75
C PRO A 97 -14.85 5.92 8.19
N ALA A 98 -13.72 6.24 7.56
CA ALA A 98 -13.49 7.54 6.95
C ALA A 98 -14.50 7.85 5.84
N SER A 99 -14.84 6.85 5.01
CA SER A 99 -15.84 7.01 3.94
C SER A 99 -17.23 7.22 4.50
N MET A 100 -17.59 6.53 5.59
CA MET A 100 -18.89 6.68 6.25
C MET A 100 -19.06 8.05 6.86
N MET A 101 -17.98 8.63 7.42
CA MET A 101 -17.96 9.96 8.04
C MET A 101 -17.68 11.08 7.03
N ALA A 102 -17.21 10.72 5.80
CA ALA A 102 -16.80 11.66 4.75
C ALA A 102 -15.83 12.73 5.27
N THR A 103 -14.88 12.33 6.12
CA THR A 103 -13.92 13.23 6.78
C THR A 103 -12.57 13.18 6.12
N TYR A 104 -12.12 14.29 5.57
CA TYR A 104 -10.82 14.41 4.91
C TYR A 104 -9.64 14.06 5.83
N THR A 105 -9.68 14.52 7.08
CA THR A 105 -8.63 14.28 8.07
C THR A 105 -8.42 12.77 8.33
N MET A 106 -9.50 12.00 8.44
CA MET A 106 -9.39 10.55 8.61
C MET A 106 -8.76 9.86 7.42
N PHE A 107 -9.03 10.33 6.19
CA PHE A 107 -8.37 9.84 4.99
C PHE A 107 -6.87 10.12 5.03
N LEU A 108 -6.45 11.29 5.48
CA LEU A 108 -5.03 11.62 5.66
C LEU A 108 -4.36 10.68 6.67
N VAL A 109 -5.01 10.42 7.80
CA VAL A 109 -4.49 9.49 8.81
C VAL A 109 -4.35 8.08 8.25
N ALA A 110 -5.35 7.61 7.51
CA ALA A 110 -5.30 6.29 6.88
C ALA A 110 -4.16 6.18 5.87
N ILE A 111 -3.97 7.18 5.02
CA ILE A 111 -2.90 7.24 4.03
C ILE A 111 -1.53 7.28 4.72
N PHE A 112 -1.40 8.05 5.79
CA PHE A 112 -0.17 8.11 6.57
C PHE A 112 0.16 6.75 7.22
N SER A 113 -0.83 6.05 7.74
CA SER A 113 -0.67 4.70 8.29
C SER A 113 -0.19 3.70 7.23
N ILE A 114 -0.75 3.75 6.03
CA ILE A 114 -0.29 2.94 4.90
C ILE A 114 1.16 3.28 4.55
N ALA A 115 1.52 4.55 4.53
CA ALA A 115 2.87 5.00 4.24
C ALA A 115 3.90 4.48 5.27
N ILE A 116 3.55 4.48 6.54
CA ILE A 116 4.35 3.88 7.61
C ILE A 116 4.57 2.39 7.33
N GLY A 117 3.50 1.66 7.03
CA GLY A 117 3.57 0.24 6.70
C GLY A 117 4.48 -0.04 5.51
N LEU A 118 4.34 0.73 4.44
CA LEU A 118 5.18 0.59 3.25
C LEU A 118 6.64 0.91 3.52
N GLY A 119 6.94 1.89 4.39
CA GLY A 119 8.28 2.21 4.80
C GLY A 119 8.98 1.03 5.50
N PHE A 120 8.27 0.36 6.41
CA PHE A 120 8.75 -0.87 7.04
C PHE A 120 8.97 -1.99 6.03
N LEU A 121 8.00 -2.21 5.15
CA LEU A 121 8.06 -3.26 4.12
C LEU A 121 9.24 -3.04 3.17
N GLU A 122 9.41 -1.82 2.66
CA GLU A 122 10.50 -1.53 1.75
C GLU A 122 11.86 -1.71 2.41
N THR A 123 12.06 -1.09 3.59
CA THR A 123 13.34 -1.15 4.29
C THR A 123 13.74 -2.57 4.63
N ALA A 124 12.80 -3.37 5.11
CA ALA A 124 13.06 -4.76 5.46
C ALA A 124 13.20 -5.66 4.23
N SER A 125 12.30 -5.55 3.27
CA SER A 125 12.22 -6.47 2.13
C SER A 125 13.37 -6.31 1.16
N ASN A 126 13.82 -5.09 0.87
CA ASN A 126 14.97 -4.86 -0.02
C ASN A 126 16.23 -5.53 0.51
N THR A 127 16.55 -5.31 1.78
CA THR A 127 17.73 -5.89 2.40
C THR A 127 17.59 -7.39 2.56
N TYR A 128 16.43 -7.85 3.03
CA TYR A 128 16.22 -9.28 3.28
C TYR A 128 16.24 -10.10 1.98
N SER A 129 15.71 -9.57 0.88
CA SER A 129 15.78 -10.22 -0.43
C SER A 129 17.21 -10.54 -0.84
N THR A 130 18.16 -9.64 -0.57
CA THR A 130 19.58 -9.86 -0.87
C THR A 130 20.20 -10.96 0.00
N MET A 131 19.68 -11.18 1.21
CA MET A 131 20.23 -12.14 2.19
C MET A 131 19.63 -13.54 2.09
N LEU A 132 18.58 -13.74 1.31
CA LEU A 132 17.87 -15.03 1.16
C LEU A 132 18.56 -15.98 0.18
N GLY A 133 19.86 -16.09 0.26
CA GLY A 133 20.63 -17.02 -0.57
C GLY A 133 22.11 -16.63 -0.63
N PRO A 134 22.90 -17.29 -1.51
CA PRO A 134 24.33 -17.01 -1.65
C PRO A 134 24.61 -15.56 -2.00
N ARG A 135 25.62 -14.97 -1.38
CA ARG A 135 26.02 -13.57 -1.59
C ARG A 135 26.31 -13.25 -3.06
N LYS A 136 26.87 -14.20 -3.80
CA LYS A 136 27.20 -14.06 -5.21
C LYS A 136 25.99 -13.60 -6.06
N TYR A 137 24.78 -14.03 -5.71
CA TYR A 137 23.56 -13.74 -6.44
C TYR A 137 22.65 -12.72 -5.73
N ALA A 138 23.16 -11.97 -4.76
CA ALA A 138 22.36 -11.01 -3.98
C ALA A 138 21.68 -9.98 -4.87
N THR A 139 22.42 -9.35 -5.79
CA THR A 139 21.88 -8.34 -6.71
C THR A 139 20.84 -8.95 -7.66
N LEU A 140 21.07 -10.17 -8.12
CA LEU A 140 20.12 -10.87 -8.99
C LEU A 140 18.78 -11.09 -8.26
N ARG A 141 18.83 -11.57 -7.02
CA ARG A 141 17.61 -11.76 -6.20
C ARG A 141 16.88 -10.47 -5.99
N LEU A 142 17.58 -9.39 -5.67
CA LEU A 142 16.97 -8.08 -5.47
C LEU A 142 16.28 -7.60 -6.76
N ASN A 143 16.91 -7.74 -7.90
CA ASN A 143 16.33 -7.36 -9.19
C ASN A 143 15.09 -8.19 -9.54
N ILE A 144 15.12 -9.49 -9.28
CA ILE A 144 13.96 -10.35 -9.46
C ILE A 144 12.80 -9.89 -8.58
N SER A 145 13.06 -9.65 -7.29
CA SER A 145 12.05 -9.15 -6.36
C SER A 145 11.47 -7.81 -6.81
N GLN A 146 12.32 -6.86 -7.21
CA GLN A 146 11.89 -5.55 -7.68
C GLN A 146 11.10 -5.59 -8.98
N THR A 147 11.22 -6.64 -9.78
CA THR A 147 10.40 -6.85 -10.98
C THR A 147 8.91 -7.03 -10.62
N PHE A 148 8.60 -7.53 -9.44
CA PHE A 148 7.22 -7.68 -8.96
C PHE A 148 6.53 -6.33 -8.70
N GLN A 149 7.27 -5.27 -8.42
CA GLN A 149 6.71 -3.94 -8.18
C GLN A 149 5.95 -3.38 -9.40
N PRO A 150 6.51 -3.35 -10.62
CA PRO A 150 5.77 -2.94 -11.80
C PRO A 150 4.54 -3.81 -12.09
N ILE A 151 4.64 -5.11 -11.83
CA ILE A 151 3.50 -6.04 -11.98
C ILE A 151 2.38 -5.65 -11.02
N GLY A 152 2.73 -5.36 -9.76
CA GLY A 152 1.77 -4.87 -8.77
C GLY A 152 1.18 -3.52 -9.15
N SER A 153 1.98 -2.59 -9.65
CA SER A 153 1.51 -1.28 -10.14
C SER A 153 0.53 -1.43 -11.29
N ALA A 154 0.83 -2.27 -12.27
CA ALA A 154 -0.07 -2.55 -13.39
C ALA A 154 -1.39 -3.17 -12.90
N SER A 155 -1.32 -4.11 -11.96
CA SER A 155 -2.50 -4.72 -11.34
C SER A 155 -3.35 -3.70 -10.61
N GLY A 156 -2.72 -2.78 -9.87
CA GLY A 156 -3.41 -1.69 -9.16
C GLY A 156 -4.12 -0.73 -10.12
N ILE A 157 -3.49 -0.38 -11.23
CA ILE A 157 -4.09 0.45 -12.27
C ILE A 157 -5.30 -0.25 -12.88
N LEU A 158 -5.19 -1.54 -13.20
CA LEU A 158 -6.30 -2.30 -13.76
C LEU A 158 -7.46 -2.41 -12.77
N LEU A 159 -7.20 -2.70 -11.51
CA LEU A 159 -8.22 -2.72 -10.46
C LEU A 159 -8.90 -1.35 -10.33
N GLY A 160 -8.14 -0.28 -10.35
CA GLY A 160 -8.67 1.07 -10.31
C GLY A 160 -9.55 1.38 -11.51
N LYS A 161 -9.11 1.02 -12.70
CA LYS A 161 -9.86 1.24 -13.94
C LYS A 161 -11.21 0.51 -13.92
N TYR A 162 -11.23 -0.75 -13.52
CA TYR A 162 -12.45 -1.55 -13.58
C TYR A 162 -13.36 -1.38 -12.37
N LEU A 163 -12.81 -1.07 -11.19
CA LEU A 163 -13.58 -1.04 -9.95
C LEU A 163 -13.87 0.37 -9.44
N VAL A 164 -13.04 1.36 -9.77
CA VAL A 164 -13.17 2.72 -9.24
C VAL A 164 -13.74 3.68 -10.27
N PHE A 165 -13.18 3.71 -11.47
CA PHE A 165 -13.63 4.63 -12.51
C PHE A 165 -14.89 4.11 -13.19
N GLN A 166 -15.95 4.91 -13.16
CA GLN A 166 -17.14 4.68 -13.98
C GLN A 166 -16.94 5.32 -15.35
N GLU A 167 -17.38 4.61 -16.39
CA GLU A 167 -17.42 5.17 -17.73
C GLU A 167 -18.61 6.14 -17.83
N GLY A 168 -18.42 7.27 -18.52
CA GLY A 168 -19.47 8.20 -18.80
C GLY A 168 -19.16 9.63 -18.39
N GLU A 169 -20.18 10.37 -17.95
CA GLU A 169 -20.08 11.77 -17.60
C GLU A 169 -19.12 12.03 -16.43
N SER A 170 -18.46 13.20 -16.45
CA SER A 170 -17.61 13.59 -15.33
C SER A 170 -18.40 13.72 -14.03
N LEU A 171 -17.76 13.43 -12.90
CA LEU A 171 -18.37 13.57 -11.58
C LEU A 171 -18.89 14.98 -11.32
N ALA A 172 -18.15 15.99 -11.78
CA ALA A 172 -18.56 17.39 -11.64
C ALA A 172 -19.86 17.69 -12.39
N SER A 173 -20.01 17.16 -13.61
CA SER A 173 -21.24 17.34 -14.40
C SER A 173 -22.44 16.67 -13.74
N GLN A 174 -22.27 15.48 -13.18
CA GLN A 174 -23.32 14.77 -12.46
C GLN A 174 -23.73 15.52 -11.19
N MET A 175 -22.78 16.01 -10.42
CA MET A 175 -23.01 16.76 -9.19
C MET A 175 -23.72 18.09 -9.42
N ALA A 176 -23.45 18.76 -10.54
CA ALA A 176 -24.06 20.06 -10.88
C ALA A 176 -25.60 19.97 -11.05
N GLN A 177 -26.13 18.80 -11.33
CA GLN A 177 -27.58 18.56 -11.55
C GLN A 177 -28.31 18.08 -10.28
N MET A 178 -27.58 17.94 -9.16
CA MET A 178 -28.11 17.34 -7.93
C MET A 178 -28.43 18.40 -6.87
N THR A 179 -29.44 18.08 -6.02
CA THR A 179 -29.71 18.85 -4.81
C THR A 179 -28.58 18.60 -3.78
N PRO A 180 -28.39 19.49 -2.75
CA PRO A 180 -27.37 19.28 -1.73
C PRO A 180 -27.44 17.92 -1.03
N ASP A 181 -28.64 17.43 -0.74
CA ASP A 181 -28.83 16.10 -0.11
C ASP A 181 -28.42 14.96 -1.05
N GLN A 182 -28.77 15.09 -2.33
CA GLN A 182 -28.34 14.12 -3.36
C GLN A 182 -26.84 14.12 -3.57
N ILE A 183 -26.20 15.28 -3.53
CA ILE A 183 -24.74 15.41 -3.62
C ILE A 183 -24.07 14.68 -2.45
N HIS A 184 -24.58 14.83 -1.23
CA HIS A 184 -24.04 14.15 -0.06
C HIS A 184 -24.11 12.61 -0.23
N LEU A 185 -25.27 12.08 -0.59
CA LEU A 185 -25.45 10.64 -0.85
C LEU A 185 -24.56 10.16 -1.99
N PHE A 186 -24.47 10.94 -3.06
CA PHE A 186 -23.61 10.62 -4.21
C PHE A 186 -22.13 10.53 -3.81
N ARG A 187 -21.65 11.47 -2.99
CA ARG A 187 -20.27 11.45 -2.47
C ARG A 187 -20.00 10.20 -1.65
N LEU A 188 -20.92 9.82 -0.76
CA LEU A 188 -20.80 8.60 0.04
C LEU A 188 -20.74 7.35 -0.84
N GLN A 189 -21.59 7.26 -1.86
CA GLN A 189 -21.59 6.15 -2.80
C GLN A 189 -20.28 6.09 -3.60
N MET A 190 -19.77 7.23 -4.06
CA MET A 190 -18.51 7.30 -4.80
C MET A 190 -17.32 6.89 -3.93
N LEU A 191 -17.29 7.31 -2.67
CA LEU A 191 -16.25 6.91 -1.73
C LEU A 191 -16.27 5.42 -1.46
N GLN A 192 -17.45 4.83 -1.25
CA GLN A 192 -17.60 3.39 -1.07
C GLN A 192 -17.14 2.62 -2.32
N HIS A 193 -17.48 3.11 -3.49
CA HIS A 193 -17.07 2.50 -4.75
C HIS A 193 -15.54 2.59 -4.95
N THR A 194 -14.94 3.73 -4.59
CA THR A 194 -13.49 3.94 -4.64
C THR A 194 -12.75 2.98 -3.73
N LEU A 195 -13.36 2.53 -2.64
CA LEU A 195 -12.74 1.63 -1.66
C LEU A 195 -12.91 0.13 -2.00
N GLU A 196 -13.63 -0.24 -3.06
CA GLU A 196 -13.77 -1.64 -3.47
C GLU A 196 -12.43 -2.35 -3.67
N PRO A 197 -11.43 -1.78 -4.37
CA PRO A 197 -10.10 -2.40 -4.48
C PRO A 197 -9.43 -2.62 -3.13
N TYR A 198 -9.69 -1.77 -2.14
CA TYR A 198 -9.09 -1.89 -0.81
C TYR A 198 -9.65 -3.08 -0.02
N LYS A 199 -10.90 -3.48 -0.26
CA LYS A 199 -11.45 -4.72 0.31
C LYS A 199 -10.64 -5.94 -0.16
N ILE A 200 -10.36 -6.00 -1.46
CA ILE A 200 -9.53 -7.05 -2.06
C ILE A 200 -8.11 -7.00 -1.48
N MET A 201 -7.54 -5.80 -1.38
CA MET A 201 -6.21 -5.61 -0.80
C MET A 201 -6.12 -6.08 0.65
N ILE A 202 -7.13 -5.78 1.47
CA ILE A 202 -7.18 -6.22 2.87
C ILE A 202 -7.18 -7.75 2.94
N CYS A 203 -7.99 -8.42 2.13
CA CYS A 203 -8.02 -9.88 2.07
C CYS A 203 -6.67 -10.48 1.71
N ILE A 204 -6.02 -9.93 0.69
CA ILE A 204 -4.68 -10.37 0.25
C ILE A 204 -3.65 -10.13 1.34
N LEU A 205 -3.67 -8.96 1.98
CA LEU A 205 -2.73 -8.61 3.04
C LEU A 205 -2.88 -9.51 4.27
N VAL A 206 -4.10 -9.81 4.68
CA VAL A 206 -4.38 -10.73 5.79
C VAL A 206 -3.86 -12.13 5.46
N ALA A 207 -4.10 -12.61 4.24
CA ALA A 207 -3.60 -13.91 3.80
C ALA A 207 -2.06 -13.95 3.83
N ILE A 208 -1.39 -12.92 3.34
CA ILE A 208 0.07 -12.83 3.35
C ILE A 208 0.61 -12.71 4.78
N PHE A 209 -0.06 -11.93 5.64
CA PHE A 209 0.31 -11.82 7.05
C PHE A 209 0.28 -13.18 7.74
N ILE A 210 -0.77 -13.97 7.52
CA ILE A 210 -0.89 -15.32 8.07
C ILE A 210 0.24 -16.22 7.54
N LEU A 211 0.54 -16.16 6.23
CA LEU A 211 1.62 -16.92 5.63
C LEU A 211 2.99 -16.55 6.24
N PHE A 212 3.25 -15.27 6.46
CA PHE A 212 4.47 -14.83 7.15
C PHE A 212 4.52 -15.29 8.60
N LEU A 213 3.38 -15.29 9.29
CA LEU A 213 3.29 -15.73 10.69
C LEU A 213 3.69 -17.20 10.85
N ILE A 214 3.23 -18.06 9.95
CA ILE A 214 3.50 -19.51 10.00
C ILE A 214 4.80 -19.92 9.32
N THR A 215 5.36 -19.09 8.44
CA THR A 215 6.60 -19.38 7.71
C THR A 215 7.79 -19.00 8.58
N LYS A 216 8.77 -19.89 8.67
CA LYS A 216 10.03 -19.62 9.38
C LYS A 216 11.01 -18.89 8.46
N TYR A 217 11.52 -17.78 8.95
CA TYR A 217 12.55 -16.98 8.32
C TYR A 217 13.81 -16.93 9.16
#